data_093c103e6d3796322d9a8f3c8e44a625
#
_entry.id   093c103e6d3796322d9a8f3c8e44a625
#
_cell.length_a   1.000
_cell.length_b   1.000
_cell.length_c   1.000
_cell.angle_alpha   90.00
_cell.angle_beta   90.00
_cell.angle_gamma   90.00
#
_symmetry.space_group_name_H-M   'P 1'
#
loop_
_entity.id
_entity.type
_entity.pdbx_description
1 polymer ?
#
loop_
_entity_poly.entity_id
_entity_poly.type
_entity_poly.pdbx_seq_one_letter_code
_entity_poly.pdbx_strand_id
1 'polypeptide(L)'
;LTQRHGLRITHILLTHSHFDHINGVEALVNRTDAQLHLLRAEAAFWDRHTDRPTLHEGGDCIQLGQTEIEILHTPGHTPGSACYRVGDQVLTGDTLFVFGCGRCDLRGGDPEQMHQSLRRLSERLPGGTVIRPGHNYGITPTSTMAAQLAGNPFLHFDDCPGFVEYRMHLHDREEPYRPEPRANRHSHRVIPNRRA
;
A
#
# COMPACT_ATOMS: atom_id res chain seq x y z
N LEU A 1 15.71 -18.40 9.32
CA LEU A 1 14.49 -18.50 10.14
C LEU A 1 13.64 -19.69 9.69
N THR A 2 13.22 -19.78 8.44
CA THR A 2 12.35 -20.83 7.89
C THR A 2 12.92 -22.23 8.11
N GLN A 3 14.20 -22.46 7.84
CA GLN A 3 14.86 -23.75 8.06
C GLN A 3 14.84 -24.20 9.52
N ARG A 4 14.99 -23.26 10.47
CA ARG A 4 14.92 -23.58 11.92
C ARG A 4 13.53 -24.03 12.37
N HIS A 5 12.50 -23.66 11.63
CA HIS A 5 11.11 -24.00 11.93
C HIS A 5 10.53 -25.06 10.99
N GLY A 6 11.37 -25.68 10.13
CA GLY A 6 10.90 -26.68 9.16
C GLY A 6 9.92 -26.11 8.12
N LEU A 7 9.94 -24.80 7.89
CA LEU A 7 9.05 -24.14 6.93
C LEU A 7 9.71 -24.05 5.55
N ARG A 8 8.91 -24.23 4.51
CA ARG A 8 9.30 -24.05 3.11
C ARG A 8 8.64 -22.80 2.55
N ILE A 9 9.42 -21.90 1.93
CA ILE A 9 8.90 -20.77 1.18
C ILE A 9 8.40 -21.30 -0.16
N THR A 10 7.13 -21.11 -0.47
CA THR A 10 6.48 -21.57 -1.71
C THR A 10 6.00 -20.40 -2.57
N HIS A 11 5.75 -19.25 -1.97
CA HIS A 11 5.25 -18.05 -2.65
C HIS A 11 6.02 -16.81 -2.17
N ILE A 12 6.31 -15.93 -3.11
CA ILE A 12 6.88 -14.60 -2.89
C ILE A 12 5.87 -13.61 -3.49
N LEU A 13 5.27 -12.76 -2.66
CA LEU A 13 4.29 -11.78 -3.09
C LEU A 13 4.91 -10.39 -3.04
N LEU A 14 4.96 -9.69 -4.17
CA LEU A 14 5.44 -8.32 -4.24
C LEU A 14 4.28 -7.34 -4.17
N THR A 15 4.36 -6.41 -3.23
CA THR A 15 3.44 -5.26 -3.21
C THR A 15 3.77 -4.28 -4.33
N HIS A 16 5.05 -4.02 -4.56
CA HIS A 16 5.56 -3.16 -5.64
C HIS A 16 7.08 -3.36 -5.82
N SER A 17 7.68 -2.73 -6.82
CA SER A 17 9.04 -3.01 -7.29
C SER A 17 10.09 -1.96 -6.91
N HIS A 18 9.86 -1.11 -5.90
CA HIS A 18 10.93 -0.25 -5.40
C HIS A 18 12.05 -1.08 -4.77
N PHE A 19 13.26 -0.54 -4.83
CA PHE A 19 14.49 -1.26 -4.51
C PHE A 19 14.49 -1.94 -3.13
N ASP A 20 13.97 -1.27 -2.13
CA ASP A 20 13.89 -1.76 -0.74
C ASP A 20 12.87 -2.89 -0.54
N HIS A 21 11.95 -3.08 -1.49
CA HIS A 21 10.98 -4.18 -1.48
C HIS A 21 11.41 -5.38 -2.33
N ILE A 22 12.38 -5.21 -3.25
CA ILE A 22 12.82 -6.27 -4.16
C ILE A 22 14.25 -6.75 -3.92
N ASN A 23 15.00 -6.13 -3.03
CA ASN A 23 16.43 -6.41 -2.78
C ASN A 23 16.72 -7.86 -2.38
N GLY A 24 15.74 -8.61 -1.86
CA GLY A 24 15.87 -10.03 -1.50
C GLY A 24 15.25 -11.00 -2.50
N VAL A 25 14.52 -10.54 -3.53
CA VAL A 25 13.71 -11.37 -4.42
C VAL A 25 14.56 -12.36 -5.20
N GLU A 26 15.62 -11.90 -5.87
CA GLU A 26 16.51 -12.75 -6.66
C GLU A 26 17.15 -13.83 -5.78
N ALA A 27 17.61 -13.48 -4.60
CA ALA A 27 18.21 -14.44 -3.66
C ALA A 27 17.20 -15.49 -3.18
N LEU A 28 15.94 -15.12 -2.99
CA LEU A 28 14.87 -16.05 -2.60
C LEU A 28 14.49 -16.96 -3.76
N VAL A 29 14.27 -16.41 -4.95
CA VAL A 29 13.95 -17.19 -6.16
C VAL A 29 15.04 -18.21 -6.45
N ASN A 30 16.33 -17.80 -6.41
CA ASN A 30 17.46 -18.70 -6.68
C ASN A 30 17.71 -19.77 -5.61
N ARG A 31 17.21 -19.56 -4.39
CA ARG A 31 17.45 -20.47 -3.25
C ARG A 31 16.27 -21.31 -2.85
N THR A 32 15.13 -21.05 -3.46
CA THR A 32 13.87 -21.76 -3.16
C THR A 32 13.13 -22.03 -4.47
N ASP A 33 12.23 -22.99 -4.47
CA ASP A 33 11.31 -23.23 -5.60
C ASP A 33 10.06 -22.33 -5.50
N ALA A 34 10.17 -21.18 -4.83
CA ALA A 34 9.04 -20.31 -4.58
C ALA A 34 8.60 -19.58 -5.85
N GLN A 35 7.30 -19.59 -6.09
CA GLN A 35 6.69 -18.85 -7.17
C GLN A 35 6.62 -17.36 -6.81
N LEU A 36 7.12 -16.50 -7.70
CA LEU A 36 6.99 -15.04 -7.58
C LEU A 36 5.65 -14.59 -8.14
N HIS A 37 4.93 -13.76 -7.37
CA HIS A 37 3.63 -13.20 -7.71
C HIS A 37 3.66 -11.68 -7.66
N LEU A 38 3.13 -11.02 -8.69
CA LEU A 38 2.95 -9.57 -8.73
C LEU A 38 1.84 -9.20 -9.73
N LEU A 39 1.35 -7.97 -9.65
CA LEU A 39 0.40 -7.46 -10.63
C LEU A 39 1.07 -7.25 -11.99
N ARG A 40 0.34 -7.49 -13.08
CA ARG A 40 0.80 -7.27 -14.46
C ARG A 40 1.26 -5.84 -14.69
N ALA A 41 0.54 -4.85 -14.13
CA ALA A 41 0.92 -3.45 -14.22
C ALA A 41 2.28 -3.17 -13.54
N GLU A 42 2.59 -3.86 -12.43
CA GLU A 42 3.88 -3.73 -11.76
C GLU A 42 5.00 -4.40 -12.56
N ALA A 43 4.74 -5.56 -13.14
CA ALA A 43 5.71 -6.24 -14.00
C ALA A 43 6.10 -5.39 -15.21
N ALA A 44 5.12 -4.70 -15.82
CA ALA A 44 5.36 -3.77 -16.92
C ALA A 44 6.15 -2.52 -16.49
N PHE A 45 5.94 -2.06 -15.26
CA PHE A 45 6.63 -0.89 -14.68
C PHE A 45 8.06 -1.22 -14.24
N TRP A 46 8.30 -2.40 -13.69
CA TRP A 46 9.57 -2.82 -13.08
C TRP A 46 10.73 -2.90 -14.07
N ASP A 47 10.46 -3.14 -15.36
CA ASP A 47 11.48 -3.19 -16.43
C ASP A 47 12.66 -4.13 -16.15
N ARG A 48 12.46 -5.16 -15.30
CA ARG A 48 13.43 -6.23 -15.03
C ARG A 48 12.77 -7.57 -15.27
N HIS A 49 13.48 -8.43 -15.97
CA HIS A 49 13.07 -9.81 -16.22
C HIS A 49 13.56 -10.70 -15.08
N THR A 50 12.72 -10.95 -14.09
CA THR A 50 12.88 -12.12 -13.24
C THR A 50 12.25 -13.33 -13.94
N ASP A 51 12.88 -14.50 -13.79
CA ASP A 51 12.41 -15.70 -14.48
C ASP A 51 10.95 -16.04 -14.11
N ARG A 52 10.04 -15.79 -15.04
CA ARG A 52 8.66 -16.26 -15.08
C ARG A 52 7.80 -15.99 -13.82
N PRO A 53 7.56 -14.73 -13.45
CA PRO A 53 6.60 -14.44 -12.39
C PRO A 53 5.17 -14.87 -12.82
N THR A 54 4.35 -15.27 -11.85
CA THR A 54 2.90 -15.35 -12.05
C THR A 54 2.31 -13.96 -11.98
N LEU A 55 1.70 -13.54 -13.09
CA LEU A 55 1.10 -12.22 -13.23
C LEU A 55 -0.39 -12.27 -12.89
N HIS A 56 -0.82 -11.31 -12.10
CA HIS A 56 -2.20 -11.19 -11.62
C HIS A 56 -2.84 -9.87 -12.02
N GLU A 57 -4.17 -9.84 -11.91
CA GLU A 57 -4.98 -8.64 -11.93
C GLU A 57 -5.57 -8.36 -10.54
N GLY A 58 -6.07 -7.14 -10.34
CA GLY A 58 -6.79 -6.83 -9.10
C GLY A 58 -8.09 -7.63 -8.99
N GLY A 59 -8.30 -8.25 -7.84
CA GLY A 59 -9.41 -9.16 -7.58
C GLY A 59 -9.07 -10.63 -7.72
N ASP A 60 -7.90 -10.97 -8.28
CA ASP A 60 -7.41 -12.35 -8.28
C ASP A 60 -7.11 -12.84 -6.86
N CYS A 61 -7.13 -14.16 -6.71
CA CYS A 61 -6.77 -14.83 -5.45
C CYS A 61 -5.59 -15.77 -5.65
N ILE A 62 -4.71 -15.83 -4.65
CA ILE A 62 -3.62 -16.81 -4.55
C ILE A 62 -4.00 -17.83 -3.48
N GLN A 63 -3.91 -19.12 -3.81
CA GLN A 63 -4.20 -20.19 -2.87
C GLN A 63 -2.92 -20.66 -2.18
N LEU A 64 -2.82 -20.50 -0.87
CA LEU A 64 -1.73 -20.98 -0.03
C LEU A 64 -2.26 -22.05 0.94
N GLY A 65 -2.20 -23.31 0.55
CA GLY A 65 -2.84 -24.41 1.28
C GLY A 65 -4.35 -24.22 1.34
N GLN A 66 -4.90 -24.05 2.54
CA GLN A 66 -6.33 -23.74 2.75
C GLN A 66 -6.61 -22.23 2.88
N THR A 67 -5.58 -21.41 2.80
CA THR A 67 -5.70 -19.96 2.94
C THR A 67 -5.78 -19.31 1.58
N GLU A 68 -6.81 -18.49 1.39
CA GLU A 68 -6.95 -17.64 0.22
C GLU A 68 -6.35 -16.24 0.52
N ILE A 69 -5.57 -15.74 -0.43
CA ILE A 69 -4.96 -14.41 -0.39
C ILE A 69 -5.54 -13.61 -1.54
N GLU A 70 -6.37 -12.62 -1.21
CA GLU A 70 -6.97 -11.73 -2.18
C GLU A 70 -6.01 -10.60 -2.57
N ILE A 71 -5.88 -10.31 -3.86
CA ILE A 71 -5.04 -9.24 -4.41
C ILE A 71 -5.90 -8.01 -4.66
N LEU A 72 -5.59 -6.92 -3.99
CA LEU A 72 -6.22 -5.62 -4.19
C LEU A 72 -5.28 -4.72 -4.98
N HIS A 73 -5.64 -4.33 -6.20
CA HIS A 73 -4.87 -3.37 -6.99
C HIS A 73 -5.07 -1.96 -6.41
N THR A 74 -4.00 -1.37 -5.92
CA THR A 74 -3.99 -0.07 -5.23
C THR A 74 -2.93 0.87 -5.82
N PRO A 75 -3.08 1.28 -7.10
CA PRO A 75 -2.12 2.14 -7.76
C PRO A 75 -2.05 3.52 -7.11
N GLY A 76 -0.90 4.19 -7.29
CA GLY A 76 -0.67 5.55 -6.81
C GLY A 76 0.72 5.76 -6.24
N HIS A 77 1.30 4.80 -5.53
CA HIS A 77 2.72 4.79 -5.18
C HIS A 77 3.56 4.26 -6.35
N THR A 78 3.12 3.17 -6.95
CA THR A 78 3.52 2.69 -8.28
C THR A 78 2.27 2.31 -9.08
N PRO A 79 2.36 2.14 -10.43
CA PRO A 79 1.21 1.78 -11.26
C PRO A 79 0.61 0.41 -10.92
N GLY A 80 1.41 -0.50 -10.42
CA GLY A 80 1.01 -1.86 -10.08
C GLY A 80 1.09 -2.16 -8.58
N SER A 81 1.05 -1.15 -7.71
CA SER A 81 0.99 -1.36 -6.26
C SER A 81 -0.18 -2.25 -5.88
N ALA A 82 0.07 -3.22 -5.01
CA ALA A 82 -0.90 -4.20 -4.54
C ALA A 82 -0.96 -4.24 -3.02
N CYS A 83 -2.17 -4.43 -2.49
CA CYS A 83 -2.39 -4.90 -1.14
C CYS A 83 -2.80 -6.38 -1.16
N TYR A 84 -2.41 -7.14 -0.16
CA TYR A 84 -2.75 -8.57 -0.03
C TYR A 84 -3.60 -8.77 1.23
N ARG A 85 -4.84 -9.19 1.03
CA ARG A 85 -5.77 -9.48 2.13
C ARG A 85 -5.76 -10.96 2.47
N VAL A 86 -5.57 -11.26 3.75
CA VAL A 86 -5.57 -12.62 4.30
C VAL A 86 -6.47 -12.61 5.53
N GLY A 87 -7.68 -13.15 5.41
CA GLY A 87 -8.67 -13.15 6.48
C GLY A 87 -9.01 -11.72 6.95
N ASP A 88 -8.74 -11.42 8.21
CA ASP A 88 -8.95 -10.15 8.86
C ASP A 88 -7.73 -9.18 8.79
N GLN A 89 -6.71 -9.54 8.03
CA GLN A 89 -5.48 -8.75 7.90
C GLN A 89 -5.26 -8.31 6.45
N VAL A 90 -4.59 -7.18 6.26
CA VAL A 90 -4.17 -6.69 4.95
C VAL A 90 -2.73 -6.17 5.01
N LEU A 91 -1.88 -6.71 4.13
CA LEU A 91 -0.55 -6.20 3.88
C LEU A 91 -0.69 -5.07 2.86
N THR A 92 -0.42 -3.84 3.26
CA THR A 92 -0.73 -2.66 2.45
C THR A 92 0.45 -2.11 1.66
N GLY A 93 1.65 -2.71 1.82
CA GLY A 93 2.85 -2.19 1.18
C GLY A 93 2.99 -0.69 1.44
N ASP A 94 3.26 0.06 0.38
CA ASP A 94 3.42 1.51 0.43
C ASP A 94 2.16 2.27 -0.05
N THR A 95 1.00 1.61 0.02
CA THR A 95 -0.27 2.30 -0.23
C THR A 95 -0.78 2.99 1.03
N LEU A 96 -0.90 2.26 2.14
CA LEU A 96 -1.44 2.79 3.41
C LEU A 96 -0.48 2.47 4.56
N PHE A 97 -0.02 3.51 5.26
CA PHE A 97 0.79 3.42 6.47
C PHE A 97 -0.04 3.70 7.72
N VAL A 98 0.52 3.43 8.88
CA VAL A 98 -0.09 3.84 10.15
C VAL A 98 -0.09 5.38 10.22
N PHE A 99 -1.27 5.98 10.05
CA PHE A 99 -1.54 7.41 9.96
C PHE A 99 -0.82 8.14 8.81
N GLY A 100 -0.56 7.44 7.72
CA GLY A 100 0.09 7.97 6.53
C GLY A 100 -0.29 7.23 5.27
N CYS A 101 0.27 7.65 4.13
CA CYS A 101 0.24 6.92 2.87
C CYS A 101 1.57 7.03 2.13
N GLY A 102 1.77 6.19 1.12
CA GLY A 102 2.94 6.22 0.26
C GLY A 102 3.10 7.55 -0.46
N ARG A 103 4.34 7.90 -0.77
CA ARG A 103 4.65 9.06 -1.61
C ARG A 103 4.26 8.80 -3.06
N CYS A 104 3.92 9.89 -3.77
CA CYS A 104 3.44 9.84 -5.15
C CYS A 104 4.32 10.66 -6.11
N ASP A 105 5.46 11.14 -5.66
CA ASP A 105 6.41 11.99 -6.38
C ASP A 105 7.59 11.22 -6.99
N LEU A 106 7.64 9.91 -6.82
CA LEU A 106 8.61 9.03 -7.46
C LEU A 106 8.14 8.63 -8.86
N ARG A 107 9.05 8.04 -9.65
CA ARG A 107 8.72 7.46 -10.97
C ARG A 107 7.53 6.52 -10.84
N GLY A 108 6.49 6.74 -11.63
CA GLY A 108 5.25 5.95 -11.63
C GLY A 108 4.25 6.34 -10.55
N GLY A 109 4.59 7.31 -9.68
CA GLY A 109 3.68 7.82 -8.68
C GLY A 109 2.56 8.66 -9.30
N ASP A 110 1.35 8.54 -8.74
CA ASP A 110 0.14 9.23 -9.19
C ASP A 110 -0.76 9.49 -7.98
N PRO A 111 -0.83 10.76 -7.50
CA PRO A 111 -1.61 11.09 -6.32
C PRO A 111 -3.13 10.97 -6.52
N GLU A 112 -3.63 11.10 -7.75
CA GLU A 112 -5.06 10.92 -8.04
C GLU A 112 -5.44 9.43 -7.90
N GLN A 113 -4.61 8.52 -8.43
CA GLN A 113 -4.81 7.09 -8.25
C GLN A 113 -4.64 6.69 -6.78
N MET A 114 -3.70 7.29 -6.04
CA MET A 114 -3.54 7.05 -4.60
C MET A 114 -4.81 7.41 -3.83
N HIS A 115 -5.39 8.59 -4.08
CA HIS A 115 -6.65 9.00 -3.49
C HIS A 115 -7.77 7.97 -3.73
N GLN A 116 -7.93 7.53 -4.99
CA GLN A 116 -8.92 6.51 -5.35
C GLN A 116 -8.66 5.17 -4.67
N SER A 117 -7.39 4.77 -4.57
CA SER A 117 -6.98 3.52 -3.92
C SER A 117 -7.29 3.54 -2.42
N LEU A 118 -6.97 4.63 -1.74
CA LEU A 118 -7.27 4.83 -0.33
C LEU A 118 -8.78 4.83 -0.07
N ARG A 119 -9.55 5.50 -0.91
CA ARG A 119 -11.03 5.47 -0.81
C ARG A 119 -11.57 4.05 -0.96
N ARG A 120 -11.14 3.31 -1.99
CA ARG A 120 -11.57 1.91 -2.19
C ARG A 120 -11.22 1.03 -0.99
N LEU A 121 -10.05 1.19 -0.38
CA LEU A 121 -9.66 0.45 0.82
C LEU A 121 -10.58 0.82 2.00
N SER A 122 -10.87 2.11 2.19
CA SER A 122 -11.74 2.58 3.28
C SER A 122 -13.18 2.09 3.17
N GLU A 123 -13.70 1.97 1.96
CA GLU A 123 -15.06 1.48 1.67
C GLU A 123 -15.16 -0.06 1.76
N ARG A 124 -14.08 -0.77 1.39
CA ARG A 124 -14.09 -2.23 1.27
C ARG A 124 -13.69 -2.97 2.55
N LEU A 125 -12.77 -2.41 3.32
CA LEU A 125 -12.20 -3.11 4.47
C LEU A 125 -13.03 -2.85 5.74
N PRO A 126 -13.48 -3.91 6.44
CA PRO A 126 -14.12 -3.76 7.74
C PRO A 126 -13.24 -3.00 8.73
N GLY A 127 -13.83 -2.23 9.63
CA GLY A 127 -13.10 -1.43 10.62
C GLY A 127 -12.14 -2.22 11.51
N GLY A 128 -12.44 -3.49 11.78
CA GLY A 128 -11.56 -4.41 12.52
C GLY A 128 -10.37 -4.97 11.75
N THR A 129 -10.29 -4.75 10.42
CA THR A 129 -9.18 -5.26 9.60
C THR A 129 -7.85 -4.70 10.08
N VAL A 130 -6.89 -5.58 10.35
CA VAL A 130 -5.53 -5.20 10.78
C VAL A 130 -4.70 -4.76 9.57
N ILE A 131 -4.18 -3.54 9.62
CA ILE A 131 -3.30 -2.94 8.61
C ILE A 131 -1.85 -3.30 8.93
N ARG A 132 -1.15 -3.88 7.94
CA ARG A 132 0.29 -4.22 7.99
C ARG A 132 1.03 -3.51 6.86
N PRO A 133 1.62 -2.34 7.13
CA PRO A 133 2.31 -1.54 6.12
C PRO A 133 3.67 -2.12 5.72
N GLY A 134 4.21 -1.65 4.59
CA GLY A 134 5.56 -1.97 4.14
C GLY A 134 6.67 -1.41 5.03
N HIS A 135 6.40 -0.25 5.66
CA HIS A 135 7.34 0.43 6.56
C HIS A 135 6.71 0.75 7.91
N ASN A 136 7.53 0.68 8.96
CA ASN A 136 7.14 1.08 10.32
C ASN A 136 7.50 2.56 10.55
N TYR A 137 6.68 3.46 10.02
CA TYR A 137 6.83 4.90 10.22
C TYR A 137 5.95 5.45 11.36
N GLY A 138 5.04 4.62 11.90
CA GLY A 138 4.16 5.01 12.99
C GLY A 138 4.71 4.67 14.37
N ILE A 139 3.98 5.07 15.42
CA ILE A 139 4.27 4.70 16.82
C ILE A 139 4.07 3.20 17.09
N THR A 140 3.29 2.54 16.25
CA THR A 140 3.04 1.08 16.28
C THR A 140 3.28 0.49 14.90
N PRO A 141 3.74 -0.77 14.81
CA PRO A 141 4.00 -1.43 13.53
C PRO A 141 2.72 -1.80 12.77
N THR A 142 1.57 -1.80 13.43
CA THR A 142 0.27 -2.17 12.85
C THR A 142 -0.82 -1.28 13.41
N SER A 143 -1.95 -1.23 12.72
CA SER A 143 -3.14 -0.49 13.17
C SER A 143 -4.39 -1.23 12.71
N THR A 144 -5.58 -0.67 12.95
CA THR A 144 -6.84 -1.17 12.40
C THR A 144 -7.41 -0.17 11.39
N MET A 145 -8.23 -0.65 10.46
CA MET A 145 -8.89 0.25 9.51
C MET A 145 -9.75 1.30 10.21
N ALA A 146 -10.42 0.94 11.31
CA ALA A 146 -11.19 1.90 12.12
C ALA A 146 -10.31 3.02 12.70
N ALA A 147 -9.11 2.69 13.21
CA ALA A 147 -8.17 3.69 13.69
C ALA A 147 -7.64 4.58 12.57
N GLN A 148 -7.41 4.01 11.39
CA GLN A 148 -7.01 4.78 10.21
C GLN A 148 -8.11 5.74 9.75
N LEU A 149 -9.36 5.28 9.69
CA LEU A 149 -10.51 6.13 9.36
C LEU A 149 -10.70 7.27 10.36
N ALA A 150 -10.38 7.02 11.63
CA ALA A 150 -10.52 8.05 12.67
C ALA A 150 -9.39 9.09 12.67
N GLY A 151 -8.15 8.69 12.32
CA GLY A 151 -6.98 9.53 12.57
C GLY A 151 -6.00 9.72 11.41
N ASN A 152 -6.12 9.00 10.30
CA ASN A 152 -5.22 9.15 9.17
C ASN A 152 -5.65 10.36 8.30
N PRO A 153 -4.84 11.44 8.23
CA PRO A 153 -5.22 12.64 7.50
C PRO A 153 -5.48 12.38 6.01
N PHE A 154 -4.82 11.39 5.41
CA PHE A 154 -4.98 11.04 3.99
C PHE A 154 -6.32 10.35 3.66
N LEU A 155 -7.05 9.88 4.65
CA LEU A 155 -8.39 9.28 4.49
C LEU A 155 -9.54 10.30 4.72
N HIS A 156 -9.23 11.56 4.97
CA HIS A 156 -10.20 12.61 5.30
C HIS A 156 -10.46 13.59 4.15
N PHE A 157 -9.99 13.30 2.94
CA PHE A 157 -10.24 14.12 1.76
C PHE A 157 -11.44 13.58 0.97
N ASP A 158 -12.49 14.38 0.88
CA ASP A 158 -13.67 14.06 0.07
C ASP A 158 -13.42 14.31 -1.43
N ASP A 159 -12.51 15.26 -1.74
CA ASP A 159 -12.17 15.63 -3.11
C ASP A 159 -10.71 15.32 -3.46
N CYS A 160 -10.51 14.93 -4.72
CA CYS A 160 -9.20 14.58 -5.23
C CYS A 160 -8.22 15.76 -5.30
N PRO A 161 -8.60 16.97 -5.78
CA PRO A 161 -7.69 18.11 -5.80
C PRO A 161 -7.12 18.49 -4.44
N GLY A 162 -7.92 18.47 -3.38
CA GLY A 162 -7.48 18.72 -2.00
C GLY A 162 -6.48 17.67 -1.50
N PHE A 163 -6.74 16.39 -1.81
CA PHE A 163 -5.78 15.32 -1.52
C PHE A 163 -4.44 15.53 -2.23
N VAL A 164 -4.48 15.82 -3.55
CA VAL A 164 -3.28 16.04 -4.36
C VAL A 164 -2.46 17.20 -3.82
N GLU A 165 -3.08 18.34 -3.53
CA GLU A 165 -2.41 19.51 -2.94
C GLU A 165 -1.75 19.14 -1.61
N TYR A 166 -2.47 18.44 -0.73
CA TYR A 166 -1.93 18.01 0.57
C TYR A 166 -0.79 17.03 0.40
N ARG A 167 -0.96 15.95 -0.39
CA ARG A 167 0.07 14.91 -0.57
C ARG A 167 1.34 15.45 -1.22
N MET A 168 1.21 16.31 -2.25
CA MET A 168 2.33 16.71 -3.09
C MET A 168 3.04 17.99 -2.58
N HIS A 169 2.33 18.86 -1.85
CA HIS A 169 2.83 20.19 -1.56
C HIS A 169 2.82 20.60 -0.08
N LEU A 170 1.88 20.09 0.72
CA LEU A 170 1.70 20.56 2.09
C LEU A 170 2.23 19.58 3.14
N HIS A 171 2.00 18.29 2.98
CA HIS A 171 2.33 17.29 3.99
C HIS A 171 3.80 17.33 4.41
N ASP A 172 4.72 17.31 3.44
CA ASP A 172 6.17 17.24 3.71
C ASP A 172 6.73 18.57 4.27
N ARG A 173 6.01 19.67 4.08
CA ARG A 173 6.37 20.99 4.64
C ARG A 173 5.85 21.19 6.06
N GLU A 174 4.65 20.67 6.33
CA GLU A 174 4.02 20.85 7.64
C GLU A 174 4.54 19.86 8.66
N GLU A 175 4.78 18.61 8.28
CA GLU A 175 5.35 17.55 9.14
C GLU A 175 5.56 16.24 8.36
N PRO A 176 6.79 15.90 7.96
CA PRO A 176 7.05 14.73 7.12
C PRO A 176 6.65 13.39 7.77
N TYR A 177 6.65 13.30 9.09
CA TYR A 177 6.25 12.09 9.82
C TYR A 177 5.68 12.45 11.19
N ARG A 178 4.34 12.46 11.31
CA ARG A 178 3.69 12.40 12.63
C ARG A 178 3.20 10.99 12.90
N PRO A 179 3.74 10.33 13.93
CA PRO A 179 3.28 9.01 14.33
C PRO A 179 1.93 9.02 15.07
N GLU A 180 1.32 10.17 15.26
CA GLU A 180 0.10 10.32 16.07
C GLU A 180 -1.15 10.58 15.21
N PRO A 181 -2.32 10.02 15.59
CA PRO A 181 -3.56 10.26 14.89
C PRO A 181 -3.93 11.75 14.98
N ARG A 182 -4.38 12.33 13.87
CA ARG A 182 -4.94 13.68 13.84
C ARG A 182 -6.46 13.63 13.87
N ALA A 183 -7.07 14.52 14.65
CA ALA A 183 -8.49 14.80 14.51
C ALA A 183 -8.76 15.35 13.09
N ASN A 184 -9.87 14.94 12.50
CA ASN A 184 -10.31 15.42 11.20
C ASN A 184 -10.45 16.96 11.21
N ARG A 185 -9.48 17.68 10.64
CA ARG A 185 -9.47 19.15 10.55
C ARG A 185 -10.04 19.68 9.23
N HIS A 186 -10.35 18.80 8.28
CA HIS A 186 -10.70 19.20 6.92
C HIS A 186 -12.19 19.35 6.67
N SER A 187 -13.06 18.96 7.62
CA SER A 187 -14.51 19.12 7.49
C SER A 187 -15.01 20.57 7.42
N HIS A 188 -14.10 21.59 7.48
CA HIS A 188 -14.48 23.01 7.50
C HIS A 188 -13.55 24.00 6.81
N ARG A 189 -12.67 23.57 5.91
CA ARG A 189 -11.95 24.53 5.06
C ARG A 189 -12.56 24.60 3.66
N VAL A 190 -13.62 25.39 3.54
CA VAL A 190 -13.95 26.06 2.29
C VAL A 190 -12.75 26.93 1.92
N ILE A 191 -12.02 26.58 0.86
CA ILE A 191 -10.95 27.42 0.30
C ILE A 191 -11.61 28.72 -0.15
N PRO A 192 -11.23 29.89 0.35
CA PRO A 192 -11.76 31.15 -0.19
C PRO A 192 -11.32 31.27 -1.64
N ASN A 193 -12.31 31.38 -2.51
CA ASN A 193 -12.15 31.66 -3.92
C ASN A 193 -11.30 32.93 -4.10
N ARG A 194 -10.02 32.81 -4.44
CA ARG A 194 -9.22 33.98 -4.86
C ARG A 194 -9.69 34.38 -6.26
N ARG A 195 -10.71 35.26 -6.28
CA ARG A 195 -10.95 36.12 -7.41
C ARG A 195 -10.17 37.39 -7.19
N ALA A 196 -9.30 37.73 -8.10
CA ALA A 196 -8.97 38.99 -8.74
C ALA A 196 -7.57 38.91 -9.32
#